data_e2e329a315126c3446ee1dff76e22802
#
_entry.id   e2e329a315126c3446ee1dff76e22802
#
_cell.length_a   1.000
_cell.length_b   1.000
_cell.length_c   1.000
_cell.angle_alpha   90.00
_cell.angle_beta   90.00
_cell.angle_gamma   90.00
#
_symmetry.space_group_name_H-M   'P 1'
#
loop_
_entity.id
_entity.type
_entity.pdbx_description
1 polymer ?
#
loop_
_entity_poly.entity_id
_entity_poly.type
_entity_poly.pdbx_seq_one_letter_code
_entity_poly.pdbx_strand_id
1 'polypeptide(L)'
;ERNMLQNPNGSNSNDSRVKRYRTNMGGENWTYGNYLQLDELLKLQGEDRGISSDEMHFIIVHQTFELWFKQIIRELSEVRNILSQEQVPEKDIPQAVERLGRTTEIFKLMATQWSVMETLTPQGFLSFRDGLGSASGFESFQMRKFEILLGLKNEDRMFGMDPIDTFRKLAENSVKDAEILQDLEDALAKPSLEESLMKWISRTPIMGSIYGSKKDSDSVEDYVNKHLSAHKSMGEDAAKRMSSYGTSDLDKAVERFNSAH
;
A
#
# COMPACT_ATOMS: atom_id res chain seq x y z
N GLU A 1 -29.90 28.47 -19.26
CA GLU A 1 -29.79 28.48 -17.79
C GLU A 1 -29.55 27.04 -17.32
N ARG A 2 -28.30 26.64 -17.13
CA ARG A 2 -27.94 25.42 -16.44
C ARG A 2 -27.15 25.80 -15.22
N ASN A 3 -27.75 25.57 -14.06
CA ASN A 3 -27.14 25.77 -12.75
C ASN A 3 -25.83 24.95 -12.62
N MET A 4 -24.73 25.66 -12.43
CA MET A 4 -23.48 25.09 -11.97
C MET A 4 -23.69 24.58 -10.54
N LEU A 5 -23.54 23.27 -10.35
CA LEU A 5 -23.37 22.69 -9.03
C LEU A 5 -22.01 23.14 -8.48
N GLN A 6 -22.03 24.11 -7.60
CA GLN A 6 -20.88 24.51 -6.82
C GLN A 6 -20.53 23.35 -5.86
N ASN A 7 -19.32 22.87 -6.00
CA ASN A 7 -18.74 21.85 -5.11
C ASN A 7 -18.47 22.49 -3.74
N PRO A 8 -19.16 22.08 -2.65
CA PRO A 8 -19.04 22.76 -1.35
C PRO A 8 -17.78 22.40 -0.56
N ASN A 9 -16.90 21.54 -1.07
CA ASN A 9 -15.66 21.16 -0.41
C ASN A 9 -14.49 21.96 -0.97
N GLY A 10 -14.38 23.21 -0.54
CA GLY A 10 -13.18 24.02 -0.73
C GLY A 10 -11.99 23.47 0.05
N SER A 11 -11.38 22.39 -0.45
CA SER A 11 -10.01 22.08 -0.07
C SER A 11 -9.11 23.14 -0.68
N ASN A 12 -8.61 24.06 0.16
CA ASN A 12 -7.53 24.96 -0.18
C ASN A 12 -6.27 24.14 -0.48
N SER A 13 -6.22 23.49 -1.63
CA SER A 13 -5.00 22.90 -2.15
C SER A 13 -4.14 24.05 -2.72
N ASN A 14 -3.41 24.72 -1.84
CA ASN A 14 -2.31 25.61 -2.20
C ASN A 14 -1.09 24.81 -2.71
N ASP A 15 -1.30 23.67 -3.31
CA ASP A 15 -0.23 22.94 -3.97
C ASP A 15 0.03 23.61 -5.32
N SER A 16 1.08 24.42 -5.34
CA SER A 16 1.55 25.11 -6.53
C SER A 16 1.88 24.15 -7.70
N ARG A 17 2.11 22.85 -7.39
CA ARG A 17 2.31 21.79 -8.38
C ARG A 17 1.02 21.42 -9.08
N VAL A 18 -0.08 21.28 -8.36
CA VAL A 18 -1.41 21.00 -8.95
C VAL A 18 -1.86 22.16 -9.84
N LYS A 19 -1.61 23.40 -9.42
CA LYS A 19 -1.88 24.59 -10.26
C LYS A 19 -1.03 24.59 -11.53
N ARG A 20 0.25 24.20 -11.47
CA ARG A 20 1.16 24.20 -12.63
C ARG A 20 0.76 23.17 -13.68
N TYR A 21 0.30 21.99 -13.27
CA TYR A 21 -0.23 20.97 -14.20
C TYR A 21 -1.52 21.45 -14.91
N ARG A 22 -2.43 22.09 -14.20
CA ARG A 22 -3.67 22.62 -14.80
C ARG A 22 -3.44 23.81 -15.74
N THR A 23 -2.37 24.59 -15.54
CA THR A 23 -2.08 25.77 -16.36
C THR A 23 -1.20 25.50 -17.58
N ASN A 24 -0.36 24.45 -17.56
CA ASN A 24 0.53 24.14 -18.68
C ASN A 24 -0.06 23.19 -19.73
N MET A 25 -1.17 22.51 -19.41
CA MET A 25 -1.88 21.62 -20.34
C MET A 25 -3.16 22.33 -20.82
N GLY A 26 -2.96 23.52 -21.37
CA GLY A 26 -3.97 24.47 -21.76
C GLY A 26 -5.24 23.89 -22.34
N GLY A 27 -6.35 24.24 -21.72
CA GLY A 27 -7.61 24.30 -22.40
C GLY A 27 -8.67 23.32 -21.89
N GLU A 28 -9.86 23.80 -21.96
CA GLU A 28 -11.11 23.20 -21.51
C GLU A 28 -11.55 21.94 -22.29
N ASN A 29 -10.74 21.46 -23.24
CA ASN A 29 -11.10 20.35 -24.14
C ASN A 29 -10.14 19.16 -24.01
N TRP A 30 -10.10 18.53 -22.84
CA TRP A 30 -9.40 17.26 -22.67
C TRP A 30 -10.12 16.13 -23.40
N THR A 31 -9.42 15.46 -24.32
CA THR A 31 -9.85 14.14 -24.79
C THR A 31 -9.40 13.06 -23.79
N TYR A 32 -10.03 11.90 -23.84
CA TYR A 32 -9.66 10.74 -23.01
C TYR A 32 -8.18 10.38 -23.18
N GLY A 33 -7.71 10.30 -24.42
CA GLY A 33 -6.31 9.97 -24.73
C GLY A 33 -5.32 11.00 -24.17
N ASN A 34 -5.61 12.30 -24.35
CA ASN A 34 -4.74 13.37 -23.87
C ASN A 34 -4.70 13.44 -22.34
N TYR A 35 -5.85 13.21 -21.66
CA TYR A 35 -5.90 13.23 -20.22
C TYR A 35 -5.09 12.08 -19.60
N LEU A 36 -5.16 10.90 -20.20
CA LEU A 36 -4.45 9.70 -19.73
C LEU A 36 -3.04 9.57 -20.31
N GLN A 37 -2.63 10.47 -21.21
CA GLN A 37 -1.34 10.42 -21.92
C GLN A 37 -1.13 9.06 -22.63
N LEU A 38 -2.20 8.56 -23.30
CA LEU A 38 -2.18 7.23 -23.91
C LEU A 38 -1.15 7.12 -25.01
N ASP A 39 -0.89 8.19 -25.77
CA ASP A 39 0.11 8.22 -26.83
C ASP A 39 1.53 7.94 -26.33
N GLU A 40 1.82 8.28 -25.06
CA GLU A 40 3.10 7.95 -24.43
C GLU A 40 3.02 6.62 -23.69
N LEU A 41 1.96 6.39 -22.92
CA LEU A 41 1.80 5.19 -22.12
C LEU A 41 1.87 3.91 -22.97
N LEU A 42 1.19 3.91 -24.12
CA LEU A 42 1.09 2.73 -24.99
C LEU A 42 2.30 2.53 -25.92
N LYS A 43 3.36 3.30 -25.78
CA LYS A 43 4.66 3.10 -26.45
C LYS A 43 5.71 2.46 -25.58
N LEU A 44 5.41 2.21 -24.30
CA LEU A 44 6.38 1.77 -23.31
C LEU A 44 6.45 0.24 -23.16
N GLN A 45 5.78 -0.52 -24.03
CA GLN A 45 5.69 -1.98 -23.91
C GLN A 45 6.78 -2.71 -24.71
N GLY A 46 7.59 -1.99 -25.48
CA GLY A 46 8.78 -2.53 -26.13
C GLY A 46 8.56 -3.03 -27.57
N GLU A 47 7.45 -2.66 -28.22
CA GLU A 47 7.20 -3.04 -29.63
C GLU A 47 8.31 -2.58 -30.57
N ASP A 48 8.91 -1.42 -30.30
CA ASP A 48 10.07 -0.88 -31.05
C ASP A 48 11.32 -1.76 -31.00
N ARG A 49 11.40 -2.67 -30.03
CA ARG A 49 12.48 -3.64 -29.86
C ARG A 49 12.21 -4.99 -30.52
N GLY A 50 11.05 -5.17 -31.14
CA GLY A 50 10.67 -6.41 -31.79
C GLY A 50 10.43 -7.58 -30.85
N ILE A 51 9.87 -7.32 -29.68
CA ILE A 51 9.57 -8.32 -28.64
C ILE A 51 8.46 -9.28 -29.06
N SER A 52 8.44 -10.46 -28.44
CA SER A 52 7.38 -11.45 -28.64
C SER A 52 6.08 -11.05 -27.90
N SER A 53 4.94 -11.66 -28.25
CA SER A 53 3.69 -11.46 -27.53
C SER A 53 3.78 -11.89 -26.06
N ASP A 54 4.54 -12.94 -25.75
CA ASP A 54 4.76 -13.42 -24.39
C ASP A 54 5.62 -12.43 -23.58
N GLU A 55 6.63 -11.83 -24.21
CA GLU A 55 7.45 -10.78 -23.58
C GLU A 55 6.63 -9.52 -23.34
N MET A 56 5.79 -9.10 -24.30
CA MET A 56 4.88 -7.98 -24.12
C MET A 56 3.89 -8.24 -22.97
N HIS A 57 3.33 -9.43 -22.89
CA HIS A 57 2.47 -9.86 -21.78
C HIS A 57 3.19 -9.71 -20.44
N PHE A 58 4.42 -10.21 -20.34
CA PHE A 58 5.26 -10.09 -19.14
C PHE A 58 5.50 -8.63 -18.76
N ILE A 59 5.84 -7.78 -19.72
CA ILE A 59 6.07 -6.34 -19.50
C ILE A 59 4.80 -5.66 -18.99
N ILE A 60 3.66 -5.86 -19.65
CA ILE A 60 2.39 -5.20 -19.27
C ILE A 60 1.98 -5.59 -17.86
N VAL A 61 2.07 -6.87 -17.49
CA VAL A 61 1.72 -7.32 -16.14
C VAL A 61 2.60 -6.63 -15.10
N HIS A 62 3.91 -6.55 -15.31
CA HIS A 62 4.81 -5.86 -14.38
C HIS A 62 4.57 -4.35 -14.34
N GLN A 63 4.34 -3.70 -15.49
CA GLN A 63 4.00 -2.27 -15.52
C GLN A 63 2.70 -1.97 -14.77
N THR A 64 1.70 -2.83 -14.86
CA THR A 64 0.45 -2.64 -14.10
C THR A 64 0.67 -2.79 -12.59
N PHE A 65 1.51 -3.73 -12.13
CA PHE A 65 1.93 -3.78 -10.73
C PHE A 65 2.62 -2.49 -10.28
N GLU A 66 3.56 -1.98 -11.06
CA GLU A 66 4.30 -0.75 -10.75
C GLU A 66 3.37 0.48 -10.68
N LEU A 67 2.35 0.56 -11.54
CA LEU A 67 1.34 1.63 -11.46
C LEU A 67 0.48 1.52 -10.20
N TRP A 68 0.12 0.30 -9.78
CA TRP A 68 -0.58 0.09 -8.51
C TRP A 68 0.30 0.39 -7.30
N PHE A 69 1.57 0.00 -7.31
CA PHE A 69 2.51 0.39 -6.25
C PHE A 69 2.61 1.90 -6.11
N LYS A 70 2.68 2.63 -7.21
CA LYS A 70 2.67 4.10 -7.20
C LYS A 70 1.43 4.67 -6.51
N GLN A 71 0.25 4.12 -6.81
CA GLN A 71 -1.01 4.54 -6.18
C GLN A 71 -1.02 4.19 -4.70
N ILE A 72 -0.65 2.97 -4.33
CA ILE A 72 -0.55 2.51 -2.94
C ILE A 72 0.36 3.41 -2.12
N ILE A 73 1.57 3.70 -2.61
CA ILE A 73 2.53 4.58 -1.93
C ILE A 73 1.92 5.95 -1.66
N ARG A 74 1.19 6.50 -2.63
CA ARG A 74 0.51 7.79 -2.47
C ARG A 74 -0.56 7.73 -1.38
N GLU A 75 -1.48 6.76 -1.44
CA GLU A 75 -2.57 6.61 -0.48
C GLU A 75 -2.02 6.40 0.95
N LEU A 76 -1.10 5.46 1.12
CA LEU A 76 -0.52 5.15 2.42
C LEU A 76 0.33 6.31 2.98
N SER A 77 1.05 7.04 2.13
CA SER A 77 1.81 8.23 2.56
C SER A 77 0.88 9.32 3.10
N GLU A 78 -0.28 9.52 2.48
CA GLU A 78 -1.25 10.50 2.95
C GLU A 78 -1.89 10.06 4.28
N VAL A 79 -2.22 8.76 4.43
CA VAL A 79 -2.72 8.21 5.71
C VAL A 79 -1.68 8.38 6.81
N ARG A 80 -0.43 7.99 6.57
CA ARG A 80 0.66 8.19 7.52
C ARG A 80 0.79 9.66 7.95
N ASN A 81 0.74 10.57 6.98
CA ASN A 81 0.85 12.01 7.27
C ASN A 81 -0.33 12.51 8.12
N ILE A 82 -1.55 12.01 7.90
CA ILE A 82 -2.71 12.30 8.74
C ILE A 82 -2.46 11.81 10.16
N LEU A 83 -2.09 10.53 10.33
CA LEU A 83 -1.92 9.90 11.64
C LEU A 83 -0.69 10.41 12.42
N SER A 84 0.33 10.94 11.73
CA SER A 84 1.54 11.50 12.34
C SER A 84 1.34 12.88 12.94
N GLN A 85 0.21 13.57 12.69
CA GLN A 85 -0.07 14.88 13.27
C GLN A 85 -0.15 14.77 14.79
N GLU A 86 0.26 15.81 15.51
CA GLU A 86 0.17 15.85 16.98
C GLU A 86 -1.27 15.68 17.47
N GLN A 87 -2.21 16.32 16.77
CA GLN A 87 -3.64 16.13 16.92
C GLN A 87 -4.22 15.78 15.55
N VAL A 88 -4.89 14.65 15.45
CA VAL A 88 -5.58 14.23 14.23
C VAL A 88 -6.99 14.79 14.26
N PRO A 89 -7.34 15.72 13.36
CA PRO A 89 -8.70 16.24 13.30
C PRO A 89 -9.69 15.13 12.95
N GLU A 90 -10.81 15.04 13.64
CA GLU A 90 -11.85 14.03 13.36
C GLU A 90 -12.33 14.05 11.91
N LYS A 91 -12.37 15.22 11.28
CA LYS A 91 -12.73 15.38 9.85
C LYS A 91 -11.79 14.67 8.89
N ASP A 92 -10.54 14.40 9.31
CA ASP A 92 -9.51 13.78 8.45
C ASP A 92 -9.53 12.23 8.59
N ILE A 93 -10.17 11.70 9.64
CA ILE A 93 -10.30 10.24 9.88
C ILE A 93 -11.07 9.54 8.75
N PRO A 94 -12.23 10.04 8.29
CA PRO A 94 -12.94 9.41 7.16
C PRO A 94 -12.09 9.34 5.89
N GLN A 95 -11.25 10.34 5.63
CA GLN A 95 -10.33 10.35 4.50
C GLN A 95 -9.25 9.26 4.63
N ALA A 96 -8.70 9.07 5.83
CA ALA A 96 -7.75 7.99 6.08
C ALA A 96 -8.39 6.61 5.87
N VAL A 97 -9.63 6.41 6.35
CA VAL A 97 -10.39 5.17 6.16
C VAL A 97 -10.69 4.91 4.68
N GLU A 98 -11.11 5.92 3.91
CA GLU A 98 -11.35 5.81 2.47
C GLU A 98 -10.10 5.37 1.72
N ARG A 99 -8.94 5.97 2.05
CA ARG A 99 -7.66 5.65 1.41
C ARG A 99 -7.18 4.25 1.73
N LEU A 100 -7.29 3.80 2.99
CA LEU A 100 -6.98 2.43 3.39
C LEU A 100 -7.93 1.44 2.71
N GLY A 101 -9.22 1.75 2.62
CA GLY A 101 -10.20 0.94 1.89
C GLY A 101 -9.82 0.79 0.41
N ARG A 102 -9.45 1.89 -0.26
CA ARG A 102 -8.98 1.84 -1.65
C ARG A 102 -7.72 1.00 -1.80
N THR A 103 -6.75 1.16 -0.91
CA THR A 103 -5.52 0.35 -0.91
C THR A 103 -5.82 -1.13 -0.74
N THR A 104 -6.77 -1.49 0.13
CA THR A 104 -7.22 -2.87 0.32
C THR A 104 -7.81 -3.47 -0.97
N GLU A 105 -8.64 -2.73 -1.70
CA GLU A 105 -9.19 -3.19 -2.97
C GLU A 105 -8.12 -3.33 -4.05
N ILE A 106 -7.12 -2.45 -4.08
CA ILE A 106 -5.98 -2.58 -4.99
C ILE A 106 -5.19 -3.86 -4.68
N PHE A 107 -4.92 -4.18 -3.41
CA PHE A 107 -4.23 -5.42 -3.05
C PHE A 107 -5.02 -6.68 -3.46
N LYS A 108 -6.34 -6.68 -3.29
CA LYS A 108 -7.20 -7.78 -3.77
C LYS A 108 -7.10 -7.96 -5.29
N LEU A 109 -7.15 -6.84 -6.03
CA LEU A 109 -6.97 -6.87 -7.48
C LEU A 109 -5.59 -7.40 -7.87
N MET A 110 -4.53 -6.94 -7.23
CA MET A 110 -3.17 -7.39 -7.49
C MET A 110 -2.99 -8.89 -7.20
N ALA A 111 -3.59 -9.40 -6.12
CA ALA A 111 -3.59 -10.82 -5.82
C ALA A 111 -4.27 -11.64 -6.94
N THR A 112 -5.37 -11.15 -7.49
CA THR A 112 -6.07 -11.79 -8.61
C THR A 112 -5.28 -11.66 -9.93
N GLN A 113 -4.53 -10.58 -10.09
CA GLN A 113 -3.74 -10.31 -11.30
C GLN A 113 -2.66 -11.38 -11.55
N TRP A 114 -2.19 -12.08 -10.51
CA TRP A 114 -1.26 -13.19 -10.67
C TRP A 114 -1.80 -14.30 -11.55
N SER A 115 -3.11 -14.55 -11.56
CA SER A 115 -3.72 -15.53 -12.46
C SER A 115 -3.50 -15.20 -13.95
N VAL A 116 -3.35 -13.91 -14.28
CA VAL A 116 -3.01 -13.46 -15.64
C VAL A 116 -1.56 -13.81 -15.95
N MET A 117 -0.62 -13.58 -14.99
CA MET A 117 0.78 -13.96 -15.16
C MET A 117 0.96 -15.47 -15.29
N GLU A 118 0.17 -16.27 -14.56
CA GLU A 118 0.22 -17.74 -14.60
C GLU A 118 -0.15 -18.32 -15.97
N THR A 119 -0.76 -17.53 -16.86
CA THR A 119 -1.01 -17.95 -18.26
C THR A 119 0.25 -17.98 -19.12
N LEU A 120 1.32 -17.32 -18.67
CA LEU A 120 2.62 -17.39 -19.33
C LEU A 120 3.24 -18.76 -19.11
N THR A 121 3.43 -19.52 -20.19
CA THR A 121 4.04 -20.85 -20.09
C THR A 121 5.53 -20.78 -19.79
N PRO A 122 6.14 -21.80 -19.16
CA PRO A 122 7.58 -21.86 -18.96
C PRO A 122 8.37 -21.72 -20.26
N GLN A 123 7.88 -22.30 -21.35
CA GLN A 123 8.50 -22.21 -22.68
C GLN A 123 8.42 -20.78 -23.23
N GLY A 124 7.26 -20.12 -23.08
CA GLY A 124 7.08 -18.72 -23.46
C GLY A 124 8.04 -17.81 -22.70
N PHE A 125 8.17 -17.98 -21.39
CA PHE A 125 9.12 -17.25 -20.56
C PHE A 125 10.57 -17.49 -20.97
N LEU A 126 10.97 -18.73 -21.18
CA LEU A 126 12.34 -19.10 -21.57
C LEU A 126 12.74 -18.52 -22.93
N SER A 127 11.75 -18.27 -23.83
CA SER A 127 12.03 -17.72 -25.16
C SER A 127 12.64 -16.32 -25.14
N PHE A 128 12.39 -15.51 -24.09
CA PHE A 128 12.91 -14.16 -23.94
C PHE A 128 13.76 -13.96 -22.66
N ARG A 129 13.88 -14.97 -21.80
CA ARG A 129 14.57 -14.87 -20.50
C ARG A 129 15.99 -14.33 -20.61
N ASP A 130 16.73 -14.74 -21.63
CA ASP A 130 18.10 -14.28 -21.84
C ASP A 130 18.17 -12.77 -22.15
N GLY A 131 17.13 -12.24 -22.79
CA GLY A 131 17.01 -10.81 -23.09
C GLY A 131 16.80 -9.93 -21.84
N LEU A 132 16.31 -10.49 -20.74
CA LEU A 132 16.14 -9.75 -19.48
C LEU A 132 17.49 -9.51 -18.76
N GLY A 133 18.53 -10.27 -19.09
CA GLY A 133 19.82 -10.17 -18.43
C GLY A 133 19.74 -10.43 -16.92
N SER A 134 20.29 -9.51 -16.12
CA SER A 134 20.27 -9.56 -14.65
C SER A 134 19.01 -8.97 -14.02
N ALA A 135 18.09 -8.42 -14.81
CA ALA A 135 16.88 -7.77 -14.28
C ALA A 135 16.04 -8.73 -13.42
N SER A 136 15.60 -8.25 -12.27
CA SER A 136 14.88 -9.00 -11.27
C SER A 136 13.75 -8.18 -10.66
N GLY A 137 12.63 -8.83 -10.33
CA GLY A 137 11.54 -8.19 -9.58
C GLY A 137 11.96 -7.66 -8.20
N PHE A 138 13.09 -8.15 -7.65
CA PHE A 138 13.67 -7.61 -6.40
C PHE A 138 14.20 -6.18 -6.57
N GLU A 139 14.38 -5.71 -7.81
CA GLU A 139 14.79 -4.35 -8.15
C GLU A 139 13.61 -3.37 -8.25
N SER A 140 12.38 -3.79 -7.96
CA SER A 140 11.25 -2.87 -7.84
C SER A 140 11.42 -1.97 -6.62
N PHE A 141 11.89 -0.75 -6.84
CA PHE A 141 12.06 0.23 -5.77
C PHE A 141 10.71 0.66 -5.17
N GLN A 142 9.63 0.69 -5.95
CA GLN A 142 8.31 1.03 -5.45
C GLN A 142 7.78 -0.05 -4.50
N MET A 143 8.02 -1.33 -4.79
CA MET A 143 7.69 -2.42 -3.88
C MET A 143 8.45 -2.26 -2.55
N ARG A 144 9.76 -2.03 -2.60
CA ARG A 144 10.56 -1.77 -1.38
C ARG A 144 10.04 -0.57 -0.61
N LYS A 145 9.71 0.52 -1.33
CA LYS A 145 9.22 1.75 -0.72
C LYS A 145 7.88 1.58 0.01
N PHE A 146 6.92 0.85 -0.54
CA PHE A 146 5.67 0.64 0.17
C PHE A 146 5.83 -0.34 1.35
N GLU A 147 6.70 -1.33 1.26
CA GLU A 147 7.04 -2.21 2.40
C GLU A 147 7.65 -1.43 3.57
N ILE A 148 8.58 -0.52 3.27
CA ILE A 148 9.16 0.41 4.26
C ILE A 148 8.06 1.30 4.85
N LEU A 149 7.22 1.86 4.00
CA LEU A 149 6.13 2.73 4.41
C LEU A 149 5.12 2.03 5.32
N LEU A 150 4.81 0.76 5.07
CA LEU A 150 3.95 -0.05 5.93
C LEU A 150 4.59 -0.33 7.30
N GLY A 151 5.90 -0.44 7.36
CA GLY A 151 6.65 -0.84 8.57
C GLY A 151 7.05 -2.31 8.57
N LEU A 152 7.10 -2.96 7.38
CA LEU A 152 7.48 -4.37 7.29
C LEU A 152 8.91 -4.56 7.78
N LYS A 153 9.11 -5.39 8.80
CA LYS A 153 10.41 -5.68 9.38
C LYS A 153 11.23 -6.60 8.49
N ASN A 154 12.56 -6.55 8.62
CA ASN A 154 13.45 -7.40 7.80
C ASN A 154 13.20 -8.90 8.03
N GLU A 155 12.86 -9.31 9.24
CA GLU A 155 12.52 -10.70 9.59
C GLU A 155 11.27 -11.24 8.89
N ASP A 156 10.32 -10.34 8.56
CA ASP A 156 9.07 -10.67 7.87
C ASP A 156 9.20 -10.59 6.33
N ARG A 157 10.35 -10.13 5.84
CA ARG A 157 10.63 -10.06 4.41
C ARG A 157 11.08 -11.41 3.87
N MET A 158 10.82 -11.63 2.58
CA MET A 158 11.33 -12.82 1.90
C MET A 158 12.85 -12.91 2.07
N PHE A 159 13.33 -14.02 2.62
CA PHE A 159 14.72 -14.31 2.94
C PHE A 159 15.37 -13.34 3.96
N GLY A 160 14.62 -12.59 4.75
CA GLY A 160 15.17 -11.64 5.73
C GLY A 160 16.01 -10.51 5.10
N MET A 161 15.70 -10.13 3.85
CA MET A 161 16.53 -9.19 3.09
C MET A 161 16.35 -7.75 3.57
N ASP A 162 17.46 -7.03 3.68
CA ASP A 162 17.45 -5.57 3.78
C ASP A 162 16.82 -4.97 2.51
N PRO A 163 15.81 -4.11 2.62
CA PRO A 163 15.08 -3.58 1.47
C PRO A 163 15.92 -2.73 0.52
N ILE A 164 17.06 -2.19 0.99
CA ILE A 164 17.90 -1.27 0.21
C ILE A 164 19.26 -1.83 -0.20
N ASP A 165 19.61 -3.06 0.21
CA ASP A 165 20.93 -3.65 -0.12
C ASP A 165 21.16 -3.78 -1.62
N THR A 166 20.15 -4.16 -2.38
CA THR A 166 20.22 -4.24 -3.84
C THR A 166 20.51 -2.86 -4.44
N PHE A 167 19.83 -1.82 -3.92
CA PHE A 167 19.96 -0.46 -4.43
C PHE A 167 21.28 0.21 -4.06
N ARG A 168 21.89 -0.15 -2.93
CA ARG A 168 23.26 0.29 -2.59
C ARG A 168 24.27 -0.16 -3.66
N LYS A 169 24.15 -1.39 -4.14
CA LYS A 169 25.00 -1.91 -5.22
C LYS A 169 24.72 -1.26 -6.57
N LEU A 170 23.45 -1.02 -6.89
CA LEU A 170 23.05 -0.37 -8.14
C LEU A 170 23.47 1.10 -8.18
N ALA A 171 23.41 1.80 -7.06
CA ALA A 171 23.79 3.20 -6.93
C ALA A 171 25.27 3.48 -7.26
N GLU A 172 26.14 2.47 -7.15
CA GLU A 172 27.55 2.59 -7.55
C GLU A 172 27.72 2.80 -9.07
N ASN A 173 26.71 2.41 -9.85
CA ASN A 173 26.83 2.36 -11.32
C ASN A 173 26.04 3.47 -12.04
N SER A 174 25.13 4.16 -11.36
CA SER A 174 24.20 5.09 -12.01
C SER A 174 23.74 6.19 -11.06
N VAL A 175 23.73 7.44 -11.55
CA VAL A 175 23.19 8.60 -10.82
C VAL A 175 21.71 8.42 -10.53
N LYS A 176 20.95 7.84 -11.47
CA LYS A 176 19.52 7.57 -11.28
C LYS A 176 19.27 6.55 -10.16
N ASP A 177 20.11 5.53 -10.06
CA ASP A 177 19.99 4.52 -9.01
C ASP A 177 20.42 5.09 -7.65
N ALA A 178 21.37 6.03 -7.64
CA ALA A 178 21.70 6.78 -6.43
C ALA A 178 20.54 7.66 -5.94
N GLU A 179 19.77 8.29 -6.84
CA GLU A 179 18.56 9.03 -6.49
C GLU A 179 17.46 8.11 -5.93
N ILE A 180 17.31 6.91 -6.49
CA ILE A 180 16.39 5.88 -5.98
C ILE A 180 16.81 5.43 -4.58
N LEU A 181 18.09 5.15 -4.37
CA LEU A 181 18.60 4.78 -3.05
C LEU A 181 18.31 5.88 -2.01
N GLN A 182 18.58 7.14 -2.35
CA GLN A 182 18.29 8.27 -1.46
C GLN A 182 16.79 8.36 -1.12
N ASP A 183 15.91 8.15 -2.09
CA ASP A 183 14.45 8.15 -1.86
C ASP A 183 14.00 7.02 -0.92
N LEU A 184 14.63 5.85 -0.99
CA LEU A 184 14.39 4.73 -0.07
C LEU A 184 14.95 5.01 1.33
N GLU A 185 16.14 5.60 1.45
CA GLU A 185 16.73 6.00 2.72
C GLU A 185 15.90 7.11 3.39
N ASP A 186 15.41 8.06 2.62
CA ASP A 186 14.48 9.10 3.09
C ASP A 186 13.15 8.50 3.58
N ALA A 187 12.71 7.41 2.97
CA ALA A 187 11.52 6.68 3.43
C ALA A 187 11.78 5.97 4.76
N LEU A 188 12.93 5.33 4.93
CA LEU A 188 13.36 4.67 6.17
C LEU A 188 13.55 5.66 7.34
N ALA A 189 13.99 6.88 7.04
CA ALA A 189 14.18 7.93 8.06
C ALA A 189 12.86 8.49 8.61
N LYS A 190 11.72 8.19 7.98
CA LYS A 190 10.39 8.65 8.40
C LYS A 190 9.66 7.54 9.16
N PRO A 191 8.77 7.92 10.10
CA PRO A 191 7.92 6.93 10.74
C PRO A 191 7.13 6.12 9.71
N SER A 192 7.01 4.83 9.93
CA SER A 192 6.15 3.96 9.14
C SER A 192 4.65 4.26 9.40
N LEU A 193 3.79 3.68 8.60
CA LEU A 193 2.34 3.76 8.82
C LEU A 193 1.97 3.04 10.13
N GLU A 194 2.57 1.87 10.38
CA GLU A 194 2.37 1.13 11.63
C GLU A 194 2.74 1.97 12.85
N GLU A 195 3.95 2.55 12.89
CA GLU A 195 4.39 3.42 13.97
C GLU A 195 3.48 4.64 14.16
N SER A 196 3.05 5.26 13.06
CA SER A 196 2.16 6.41 13.10
C SER A 196 0.78 6.04 13.64
N LEU A 197 0.25 4.88 13.26
CA LEU A 197 -1.00 4.32 13.74
C LEU A 197 -0.92 3.99 15.25
N MET A 198 0.13 3.30 15.66
CA MET A 198 0.36 2.95 17.08
C MET A 198 0.50 4.20 17.94
N LYS A 199 1.23 5.20 17.47
CA LYS A 199 1.35 6.48 18.15
C LYS A 199 0.02 7.22 18.23
N TRP A 200 -0.80 7.19 17.19
CA TRP A 200 -2.13 7.79 17.21
C TRP A 200 -3.06 7.06 18.19
N ILE A 201 -3.11 5.74 18.15
CA ILE A 201 -3.92 4.92 19.07
C ILE A 201 -3.51 5.15 20.51
N SER A 202 -2.20 5.13 20.82
CA SER A 202 -1.68 5.28 22.19
C SER A 202 -2.06 6.59 22.87
N ARG A 203 -2.30 7.66 22.10
CA ARG A 203 -2.69 8.97 22.61
C ARG A 203 -4.19 9.27 22.46
N THR A 204 -4.93 8.37 21.82
CA THR A 204 -6.38 8.56 21.63
C THR A 204 -7.09 8.26 22.94
N PRO A 205 -7.91 9.19 23.49
CA PRO A 205 -8.63 8.98 24.73
C PRO A 205 -9.54 7.75 24.65
N ILE A 206 -9.45 6.87 25.65
CA ILE A 206 -10.31 5.69 25.78
C ILE A 206 -11.32 5.96 26.88
N MET A 207 -12.61 5.75 26.59
CA MET A 207 -13.72 5.92 27.54
C MET A 207 -13.73 7.31 28.23
N GLY A 208 -13.32 8.35 27.50
CA GLY A 208 -13.29 9.71 28.01
C GLY A 208 -12.11 10.03 28.93
N SER A 209 -11.10 9.15 28.98
CA SER A 209 -9.86 9.45 29.68
C SER A 209 -9.08 10.55 28.97
N ILE A 210 -8.19 11.22 29.71
CA ILE A 210 -7.25 12.21 29.16
C ILE A 210 -5.89 11.54 29.12
N TYR A 211 -5.28 11.47 27.93
CA TYR A 211 -3.95 10.89 27.72
C TYR A 211 -2.93 11.40 28.75
N GLY A 212 -2.24 10.48 29.39
CA GLY A 212 -1.23 10.77 30.42
C GLY A 212 -1.79 11.20 31.78
N SER A 213 -3.12 11.20 31.98
CA SER A 213 -3.71 11.40 33.31
C SER A 213 -3.64 10.11 34.15
N LYS A 214 -3.70 10.24 35.49
CA LYS A 214 -3.67 9.08 36.39
C LYS A 214 -4.80 8.08 36.12
N LYS A 215 -5.94 8.54 35.63
CA LYS A 215 -7.09 7.67 35.28
C LYS A 215 -6.97 7.05 33.89
N ASP A 216 -6.03 7.48 33.08
CA ASP A 216 -5.86 7.00 31.71
C ASP A 216 -5.41 5.54 31.70
N SER A 217 -4.38 5.21 32.47
CA SER A 217 -3.88 3.82 32.60
C SER A 217 -4.98 2.85 33.04
N ASP A 218 -5.75 3.24 34.06
CA ASP A 218 -6.84 2.40 34.59
C ASP A 218 -7.94 2.21 33.53
N SER A 219 -8.27 3.25 32.77
CA SER A 219 -9.27 3.20 31.69
C SER A 219 -8.80 2.34 30.52
N VAL A 220 -7.52 2.43 30.16
CA VAL A 220 -6.90 1.60 29.10
C VAL A 220 -6.89 0.15 29.54
N GLU A 221 -6.45 -0.15 30.75
CA GLU A 221 -6.41 -1.52 31.30
C GLU A 221 -7.81 -2.15 31.35
N ASP A 222 -8.81 -1.41 31.85
CA ASP A 222 -10.20 -1.89 31.88
C ASP A 222 -10.75 -2.14 30.47
N TYR A 223 -10.47 -1.24 29.54
CA TYR A 223 -10.87 -1.42 28.14
C TYR A 223 -10.23 -2.65 27.50
N VAL A 224 -8.92 -2.81 27.64
CA VAL A 224 -8.16 -3.96 27.10
C VAL A 224 -8.69 -5.27 27.70
N ASN A 225 -8.86 -5.33 29.03
CA ASN A 225 -9.38 -6.52 29.71
C ASN A 225 -10.80 -6.89 29.25
N LYS A 226 -11.68 -5.89 29.08
CA LYS A 226 -13.02 -6.12 28.54
C LYS A 226 -12.97 -6.61 27.09
N HIS A 227 -12.10 -6.04 26.29
CA HIS A 227 -11.93 -6.45 24.88
C HIS A 227 -11.43 -7.89 24.77
N LEU A 228 -10.38 -8.24 25.52
CA LEU A 228 -9.82 -9.60 25.57
C LEU A 228 -10.86 -10.62 26.06
N SER A 229 -11.63 -10.27 27.09
CA SER A 229 -12.68 -11.13 27.61
C SER A 229 -13.81 -11.36 26.59
N ALA A 230 -14.25 -10.29 25.90
CA ALA A 230 -15.23 -10.40 24.85
C ALA A 230 -14.72 -11.23 23.67
N HIS A 231 -13.45 -11.04 23.28
CA HIS A 231 -12.82 -11.79 22.21
C HIS A 231 -12.73 -13.29 22.55
N LYS A 232 -12.29 -13.63 23.74
CA LYS A 232 -12.26 -15.02 24.24
C LYS A 232 -13.65 -15.66 24.19
N SER A 233 -14.68 -14.97 24.69
CA SER A 233 -16.07 -15.43 24.63
C SER A 233 -16.53 -15.66 23.19
N MET A 234 -16.21 -14.75 22.25
CA MET A 234 -16.52 -14.92 20.84
C MET A 234 -15.84 -16.16 20.23
N GLY A 235 -14.58 -16.42 20.60
CA GLY A 235 -13.84 -17.60 20.17
C GLY A 235 -14.47 -18.90 20.69
N GLU A 236 -14.84 -18.94 21.97
CA GLU A 236 -15.55 -20.07 22.56
C GLU A 236 -16.91 -20.34 21.90
N ASP A 237 -17.66 -19.28 21.58
CA ASP A 237 -18.95 -19.40 20.88
C ASP A 237 -18.77 -19.81 19.42
N ALA A 238 -17.71 -19.34 18.74
CA ALA A 238 -17.37 -19.79 17.40
C ALA A 238 -16.98 -21.28 17.40
N ALA A 239 -16.15 -21.71 18.35
CA ALA A 239 -15.75 -23.09 18.53
C ALA A 239 -16.96 -24.03 18.79
N LYS A 240 -17.90 -23.61 19.64
CA LYS A 240 -19.14 -24.36 19.90
C LYS A 240 -19.99 -24.48 18.63
N ARG A 241 -20.11 -23.41 17.85
CA ARG A 241 -20.83 -23.45 16.57
C ARG A 241 -20.18 -24.38 15.55
N MET A 242 -18.85 -24.30 15.42
CA MET A 242 -18.09 -25.17 14.52
C MET A 242 -18.19 -26.66 14.91
N SER A 243 -18.12 -26.98 16.21
CA SER A 243 -18.29 -28.35 16.68
C SER A 243 -19.67 -28.93 16.35
N SER A 244 -20.73 -28.09 16.30
CA SER A 244 -22.07 -28.53 15.93
C SER A 244 -22.20 -28.88 14.43
N TYR A 245 -21.27 -28.40 13.59
CA TYR A 245 -21.22 -28.74 12.16
C TYR A 245 -20.32 -29.93 11.81
N GLY A 246 -19.72 -30.60 12.79
CA GLY A 246 -18.95 -31.84 12.60
C GLY A 246 -17.62 -31.67 11.87
N THR A 247 -16.98 -30.50 11.98
CA THR A 247 -15.69 -30.23 11.34
C THR A 247 -14.53 -30.80 12.13
N SER A 248 -13.70 -31.66 11.50
CA SER A 248 -12.52 -32.33 12.09
C SER A 248 -11.33 -31.39 12.39
N ASP A 249 -11.40 -30.10 12.03
CA ASP A 249 -10.30 -29.12 12.16
C ASP A 249 -10.58 -28.03 13.20
N LEU A 250 -11.41 -28.34 14.20
CA LEU A 250 -11.78 -27.37 15.25
C LEU A 250 -10.59 -26.85 16.03
N ASP A 251 -9.68 -27.76 16.42
CA ASP A 251 -8.50 -27.41 17.21
C ASP A 251 -7.58 -26.45 16.48
N LYS A 252 -7.36 -26.66 15.18
CA LYS A 252 -6.58 -25.76 14.34
C LYS A 252 -7.24 -24.40 14.12
N ALA A 253 -8.58 -24.35 14.04
CA ALA A 253 -9.30 -23.10 13.91
C ALA A 253 -9.25 -22.27 15.20
N VAL A 254 -9.36 -22.92 16.35
CA VAL A 254 -9.20 -22.30 17.67
C VAL A 254 -7.77 -21.83 17.89
N GLU A 255 -6.78 -22.62 17.49
CA GLU A 255 -5.37 -22.26 17.58
C GLU A 255 -5.04 -21.04 16.72
N ARG A 256 -5.52 -21.00 15.46
CA ARG A 256 -5.38 -19.81 14.59
C ARG A 256 -6.09 -18.57 15.14
N PHE A 257 -7.26 -18.75 15.75
CA PHE A 257 -7.98 -17.63 16.36
C PHE A 257 -7.21 -17.08 17.57
N ASN A 258 -6.62 -17.95 18.40
CA ASN A 258 -5.84 -17.55 19.56
C ASN A 258 -4.45 -17.01 19.20
N SER A 259 -3.87 -17.41 18.08
CA SER A 259 -2.55 -16.93 17.60
C SER A 259 -2.62 -15.59 16.85
N ALA A 260 -3.80 -15.11 16.51
CA ALA A 260 -4.00 -13.82 15.87
C ALA A 260 -4.02 -12.64 16.84
N HIS A 261 -3.69 -12.90 18.11
CA HIS A 261 -3.64 -11.94 19.21
C HIS A 261 -2.43 -12.17 20.11
#